data_2a27445705c19d00b877fbf157ac9322
#
_entry.id   2a27445705c19d00b877fbf157ac9322
#
_cell.length_a   1.000
_cell.length_b   1.000
_cell.length_c   1.000
_cell.angle_alpha   90.00
_cell.angle_beta   90.00
_cell.angle_gamma   90.00
#
_symmetry.space_group_name_H-M   'P 1'
#
loop_
_entity.id
_entity.type
_entity.pdbx_description
1 polymer ?
#
loop_
_entity_poly.entity_id
_entity_poly.type
_entity_poly.pdbx_seq_one_letter_code
_entity_poly.pdbx_strand_id
1 'polypeptide(L)'
;NACDSKTRDPISGQRLIALREIPSDTLISDAQVEADGLRVTFEPEKKVICYDFDWLIENNYDKGKNLRTGWISADQETWDSRLDLLPSCDFNLLMEKSTSTLNWMADVRKYGFGKIAKGPVEEGALFKIIDLFGYVRETNYGKHFEVRTEVNPSNLAYTGLALQAHTDNPYRDPVPTIQLLYC
;
A
#
# COMPACT_ATOMS: atom_id res chain seq x y z
N ASN A 1 -18.33 -0.25 -6.16
CA ASN A 1 -17.78 -1.10 -7.23
C ASN A 1 -16.54 -1.88 -6.77
N ALA A 2 -15.59 -1.24 -6.13
CA ALA A 2 -14.38 -1.91 -5.63
C ALA A 2 -14.62 -2.83 -4.40
N CYS A 3 -15.78 -2.78 -3.79
CA CYS A 3 -16.17 -3.61 -2.63
C CYS A 3 -16.98 -4.86 -3.02
N ASP A 4 -17.20 -5.08 -4.32
CA ASP A 4 -17.90 -6.26 -4.83
C ASP A 4 -17.11 -7.54 -4.54
N SER A 5 -17.79 -8.58 -4.05
CA SER A 5 -17.20 -9.88 -3.75
C SER A 5 -16.50 -10.54 -4.94
N LYS A 6 -16.96 -10.27 -6.18
CA LYS A 6 -16.35 -10.79 -7.41
C LYS A 6 -15.00 -10.17 -7.74
N THR A 7 -14.67 -9.03 -7.15
CA THR A 7 -13.40 -8.33 -7.34
C THR A 7 -12.44 -8.51 -6.16
N ARG A 8 -12.74 -9.46 -5.28
CA ARG A 8 -11.92 -9.81 -4.12
C ARG A 8 -11.58 -11.29 -4.12
N ASP A 9 -10.37 -11.57 -3.68
CA ASP A 9 -9.95 -12.94 -3.42
C ASP A 9 -10.77 -13.54 -2.26
N PRO A 10 -11.40 -14.70 -2.44
CA PRO A 10 -12.30 -15.26 -1.43
C PRO A 10 -11.58 -15.72 -0.15
N ILE A 11 -10.27 -15.96 -0.21
CA ILE A 11 -9.49 -16.44 0.94
C ILE A 11 -8.93 -15.26 1.72
N SER A 12 -8.21 -14.36 1.06
CA SER A 12 -7.52 -13.23 1.69
C SER A 12 -8.38 -11.97 1.81
N GLY A 13 -9.50 -11.89 1.08
CA GLY A 13 -10.33 -10.69 0.98
C GLY A 13 -9.68 -9.53 0.23
N GLN A 14 -8.46 -9.74 -0.31
CA GLN A 14 -7.73 -8.71 -1.02
C GLN A 14 -8.33 -8.43 -2.40
N ARG A 15 -8.22 -7.16 -2.82
CA ARG A 15 -8.76 -6.73 -4.11
C ARG A 15 -7.94 -7.31 -5.27
N LEU A 16 -8.63 -7.91 -6.24
CA LEU A 16 -8.05 -8.52 -7.43
C LEU A 16 -7.89 -7.55 -8.61
N ILE A 17 -8.55 -6.38 -8.55
CA ILE A 17 -8.52 -5.36 -9.59
C ILE A 17 -7.81 -4.08 -9.11
N ALA A 18 -7.16 -3.36 -10.01
CA ALA A 18 -6.69 -2.02 -9.73
C ALA A 18 -7.86 -1.02 -9.77
N LEU A 19 -7.83 0.04 -8.95
CA LEU A 19 -8.89 1.08 -8.97
C LEU A 19 -8.99 1.76 -10.32
N ARG A 20 -7.88 1.88 -11.06
CA ARG A 20 -7.83 2.46 -12.41
C ARG A 20 -8.57 1.63 -13.49
N GLU A 21 -8.89 0.36 -13.19
CA GLU A 21 -9.67 -0.51 -14.09
C GLU A 21 -11.18 -0.23 -13.98
N ILE A 22 -11.59 0.51 -12.96
CA ILE A 22 -12.94 1.04 -12.86
C ILE A 22 -13.01 2.26 -13.78
N PRO A 23 -13.92 2.30 -14.76
CA PRO A 23 -14.05 3.44 -15.67
C PRO A 23 -14.22 4.76 -14.91
N SER A 24 -13.51 5.81 -15.33
CA SER A 24 -13.54 7.13 -14.67
C SER A 24 -14.90 7.82 -14.80
N ASP A 25 -15.72 7.39 -15.76
CA ASP A 25 -17.08 7.83 -16.01
C ASP A 25 -18.14 6.93 -15.36
N THR A 26 -17.74 6.04 -14.45
CA THR A 26 -18.67 5.20 -13.69
C THR A 26 -19.65 6.06 -12.90
N LEU A 27 -20.93 5.85 -13.16
CA LEU A 27 -22.06 6.52 -12.51
C LEU A 27 -23.05 5.50 -11.94
N ILE A 28 -23.77 5.88 -10.90
CA ILE A 28 -24.93 5.13 -10.43
C ILE A 28 -26.14 5.51 -11.30
N SER A 29 -26.70 4.53 -12.02
CA SER A 29 -27.89 4.73 -12.83
C SER A 29 -29.17 4.37 -12.10
N ASP A 30 -29.11 3.47 -11.12
CA ASP A 30 -30.24 3.05 -10.30
C ASP A 30 -29.80 2.61 -8.92
N ALA A 31 -30.63 2.88 -7.91
CA ALA A 31 -30.40 2.43 -6.54
C ALA A 31 -31.75 2.10 -5.88
N GLN A 32 -31.90 0.86 -5.44
CA GLN A 32 -33.14 0.34 -4.82
C GLN A 32 -32.85 -0.29 -3.47
N VAL A 33 -33.68 0.04 -2.48
CA VAL A 33 -33.65 -0.59 -1.16
C VAL A 33 -34.38 -1.94 -1.28
N GLU A 34 -33.67 -3.01 -0.94
CA GLU A 34 -34.21 -4.37 -0.85
C GLU A 34 -34.28 -4.82 0.62
N ALA A 35 -34.76 -6.04 0.88
CA ALA A 35 -34.96 -6.54 2.25
C ALA A 35 -33.65 -6.57 3.08
N ASP A 36 -32.54 -6.89 2.45
CA ASP A 36 -31.25 -7.21 3.08
C ASP A 36 -30.15 -6.21 2.72
N GLY A 37 -30.45 -5.18 1.87
CA GLY A 37 -29.39 -4.26 1.47
C GLY A 37 -29.84 -3.21 0.47
N LEU A 38 -28.86 -2.50 -0.06
CA LEU A 38 -28.98 -1.51 -1.12
C LEU A 38 -28.47 -2.10 -2.44
N ARG A 39 -29.38 -2.32 -3.38
CA ARG A 39 -29.03 -2.74 -4.74
C ARG A 39 -28.70 -1.53 -5.58
N VAL A 40 -27.52 -1.51 -6.18
CA VAL A 40 -27.01 -0.40 -6.97
C VAL A 40 -26.60 -0.89 -8.36
N THR A 41 -27.02 -0.16 -9.38
CA THR A 41 -26.62 -0.40 -10.79
C THR A 41 -25.63 0.68 -11.23
N PHE A 42 -24.49 0.25 -11.76
CA PHE A 42 -23.43 1.13 -12.26
C PHE A 42 -23.36 1.11 -13.77
N GLU A 43 -23.21 2.28 -14.37
CA GLU A 43 -22.92 2.48 -15.80
C GLU A 43 -21.48 3.03 -15.98
N PRO A 44 -20.83 2.79 -17.12
CA PRO A 44 -21.32 2.11 -18.33
C PRO A 44 -21.29 0.57 -18.28
N GLU A 45 -20.77 -0.02 -17.21
CA GLU A 45 -20.53 -1.48 -17.10
C GLU A 45 -21.81 -2.30 -16.94
N LYS A 46 -22.94 -1.67 -16.67
CA LYS A 46 -24.22 -2.31 -16.30
C LYS A 46 -24.08 -3.28 -15.12
N LYS A 47 -23.16 -2.98 -14.24
CA LYS A 47 -22.83 -3.82 -13.10
C LYS A 47 -23.81 -3.59 -11.97
N VAL A 48 -24.40 -4.68 -11.46
CA VAL A 48 -25.33 -4.65 -10.32
C VAL A 48 -24.61 -5.22 -9.09
N ILE A 49 -24.64 -4.46 -7.99
CA ILE A 49 -24.07 -4.85 -6.71
C ILE A 49 -25.14 -4.64 -5.62
N CYS A 50 -25.29 -5.62 -4.73
CA CYS A 50 -26.05 -5.48 -3.51
C CYS A 50 -25.11 -5.25 -2.33
N TYR A 51 -25.27 -4.13 -1.63
CA TYR A 51 -24.51 -3.78 -0.44
C TYR A 51 -25.37 -4.06 0.79
N ASP A 52 -24.84 -4.87 1.70
CA ASP A 52 -25.43 -5.15 2.99
C ASP A 52 -25.58 -3.88 3.84
N PHE A 53 -26.68 -3.75 4.59
CA PHE A 53 -26.96 -2.57 5.42
C PHE A 53 -25.97 -2.40 6.56
N ASP A 54 -25.55 -3.49 7.20
CA ASP A 54 -24.62 -3.40 8.33
C ASP A 54 -23.27 -2.88 7.81
N TRP A 55 -22.84 -3.37 6.65
CA TRP A 55 -21.62 -2.86 5.99
C TRP A 55 -21.74 -1.37 5.64
N LEU A 56 -22.89 -0.92 5.11
CA LEU A 56 -23.13 0.48 4.79
C LEU A 56 -23.11 1.37 6.03
N ILE A 57 -23.72 0.91 7.14
CA ILE A 57 -23.75 1.61 8.41
C ILE A 57 -22.34 1.75 9.01
N GLU A 58 -21.54 0.68 8.95
CA GLU A 58 -20.18 0.68 9.45
C GLU A 58 -19.24 1.59 8.65
N ASN A 59 -19.45 1.67 7.33
CA ASN A 59 -18.56 2.37 6.40
C ASN A 59 -19.06 3.74 5.95
N ASN A 60 -20.13 4.29 6.56
CA ASN A 60 -20.60 5.64 6.20
C ASN A 60 -19.65 6.72 6.75
N TYR A 61 -19.56 7.84 6.02
CA TYR A 61 -18.72 8.98 6.37
C TYR A 61 -19.42 10.03 7.26
N ASP A 62 -20.72 9.88 7.49
CA ASP A 62 -21.54 10.89 8.19
C ASP A 62 -21.29 10.95 9.71
N LYS A 63 -20.60 9.98 10.27
CA LYS A 63 -20.30 9.89 11.71
C LYS A 63 -19.17 10.80 12.19
N GLY A 64 -18.90 11.90 11.49
CA GLY A 64 -18.03 12.98 12.00
C GLY A 64 -16.62 12.52 12.43
N LYS A 65 -16.08 11.46 11.82
CA LYS A 65 -14.67 11.13 12.00
C LYS A 65 -13.87 12.30 11.47
N ASN A 66 -13.23 13.05 12.35
CA ASN A 66 -12.24 14.03 11.98
C ASN A 66 -11.23 13.33 11.07
N LEU A 67 -11.36 13.55 9.77
CA LEU A 67 -10.37 13.12 8.80
C LEU A 67 -9.07 13.83 9.19
N ARG A 68 -8.18 13.12 9.86
CA ARG A 68 -6.83 13.61 10.06
C ARG A 68 -6.20 13.68 8.68
N THR A 69 -6.12 14.89 8.14
CA THR A 69 -5.33 15.14 6.94
C THR A 69 -3.89 14.83 7.28
N GLY A 70 -3.30 13.85 6.59
CA GLY A 70 -1.89 13.52 6.75
C GLY A 70 -1.02 14.73 6.39
N TRP A 71 0.17 14.80 6.98
CA TRP A 71 1.16 15.81 6.59
C TRP A 71 1.78 15.41 5.25
N ILE A 72 1.73 16.33 4.29
CA ILE A 72 2.39 16.21 3.00
C ILE A 72 3.40 17.35 2.90
N SER A 73 4.67 17.01 2.65
CA SER A 73 5.71 18.01 2.45
C SER A 73 5.48 18.78 1.15
N ALA A 74 5.72 20.10 1.18
CA ALA A 74 5.56 20.96 0.00
C ALA A 74 6.58 20.64 -1.12
N ASP A 75 7.66 19.94 -0.80
CA ASP A 75 8.70 19.54 -1.73
C ASP A 75 8.52 18.10 -2.27
N GLN A 76 7.39 17.45 -1.98
CA GLN A 76 7.06 16.16 -2.58
C GLN A 76 6.77 16.29 -4.07
N GLU A 77 7.39 15.43 -4.86
CA GLU A 77 7.17 15.31 -6.30
C GLU A 77 6.61 13.95 -6.66
N THR A 78 5.57 13.95 -7.48
CA THR A 78 5.04 12.73 -8.09
C THR A 78 5.93 12.30 -9.25
N TRP A 79 6.08 11.01 -9.46
CA TRP A 79 6.91 10.43 -10.50
C TRP A 79 6.19 9.33 -11.27
N ASP A 80 6.71 9.05 -12.46
CA ASP A 80 6.25 7.99 -13.35
C ASP A 80 7.45 7.31 -14.03
N SER A 81 7.19 6.56 -15.11
CA SER A 81 8.22 5.86 -15.88
C SER A 81 9.26 6.76 -16.55
N ARG A 82 9.11 8.09 -16.50
CA ARG A 82 10.06 9.09 -17.02
C ARG A 82 11.10 9.52 -15.98
N LEU A 83 11.06 8.96 -14.77
CA LEU A 83 12.09 9.21 -13.77
C LEU A 83 13.39 8.49 -14.18
N ASP A 84 14.30 9.22 -14.83
CA ASP A 84 15.53 8.67 -15.39
C ASP A 84 16.55 8.24 -14.33
N LEU A 85 16.62 8.95 -13.23
CA LEU A 85 17.55 8.68 -12.13
C LEU A 85 16.80 8.27 -10.87
N LEU A 86 16.94 6.99 -10.52
CA LEU A 86 16.39 6.50 -9.26
C LEU A 86 17.19 7.04 -8.07
N PRO A 87 16.51 7.55 -7.00
CA PRO A 87 17.17 7.92 -5.76
C PRO A 87 18.00 6.75 -5.21
N SER A 88 19.32 6.82 -5.32
CA SER A 88 20.19 5.70 -4.98
C SER A 88 21.41 6.13 -4.18
N CYS A 89 21.78 5.32 -3.17
CA CYS A 89 23.01 5.48 -2.40
C CYS A 89 23.71 4.13 -2.27
N ASP A 90 25.04 4.12 -2.31
CA ASP A 90 25.82 2.92 -2.00
C ASP A 90 25.78 2.63 -0.51
N PHE A 91 25.66 1.34 -0.14
CA PHE A 91 25.61 0.89 1.24
C PHE A 91 26.77 1.46 2.08
N ASN A 92 28.01 1.40 1.59
CA ASN A 92 29.16 1.89 2.34
C ASN A 92 29.08 3.40 2.60
N LEU A 93 28.69 4.19 1.58
CA LEU A 93 28.50 5.64 1.73
C LEU A 93 27.38 5.97 2.71
N LEU A 94 26.33 5.15 2.75
CA LEU A 94 25.25 5.27 3.72
C LEU A 94 25.77 5.04 5.14
N MET A 95 26.57 3.98 5.34
CA MET A 95 27.12 3.61 6.65
C MET A 95 28.12 4.66 7.17
N GLU A 96 28.85 5.34 6.28
CA GLU A 96 29.75 6.44 6.63
C GLU A 96 29.02 7.72 7.05
N LYS A 97 27.71 7.79 6.92
CA LYS A 97 26.88 8.99 7.22
C LYS A 97 27.41 10.24 6.50
N SER A 98 27.78 10.07 5.26
CA SER A 98 28.36 11.10 4.40
C SER A 98 27.33 12.11 3.91
N THR A 99 27.80 13.16 3.19
CA THR A 99 26.91 14.10 2.48
C THR A 99 26.01 13.37 1.48
N SER A 100 26.50 12.27 0.86
CA SER A 100 25.69 11.44 -0.04
C SER A 100 24.48 10.82 0.67
N THR A 101 24.61 10.44 1.94
CA THR A 101 23.51 9.97 2.76
C THR A 101 22.45 11.05 2.95
N LEU A 102 22.84 12.28 3.24
CA LEU A 102 21.90 13.39 3.41
C LEU A 102 21.16 13.71 2.11
N ASN A 103 21.85 13.72 0.98
CA ASN A 103 21.24 13.93 -0.33
C ASN A 103 20.23 12.81 -0.64
N TRP A 104 20.61 11.55 -0.43
CA TRP A 104 19.71 10.43 -0.64
C TRP A 104 18.48 10.49 0.27
N MET A 105 18.62 10.88 1.54
CA MET A 105 17.48 11.06 2.45
C MET A 105 16.56 12.19 1.99
N ALA A 106 17.11 13.27 1.44
CA ALA A 106 16.32 14.34 0.84
C ALA A 106 15.51 13.85 -0.37
N ASP A 107 16.12 13.00 -1.20
CA ASP A 107 15.42 12.36 -2.32
C ASP A 107 14.34 11.39 -1.86
N VAL A 108 14.59 10.58 -0.82
CA VAL A 108 13.56 9.70 -0.22
C VAL A 108 12.37 10.52 0.28
N ARG A 109 12.62 11.65 0.92
CA ARG A 109 11.56 12.57 1.36
C ARG A 109 10.79 13.17 0.19
N LYS A 110 11.49 13.51 -0.90
CA LYS A 110 10.94 14.13 -2.09
C LYS A 110 10.09 13.16 -2.93
N TYR A 111 10.59 11.97 -3.20
CA TYR A 111 9.98 10.97 -4.09
C TYR A 111 9.22 9.85 -3.37
N GLY A 112 9.34 9.74 -2.05
CA GLY A 112 8.68 8.71 -1.26
C GLY A 112 9.34 7.34 -1.32
N PHE A 113 10.48 7.19 -1.98
CA PHE A 113 11.25 5.95 -2.05
C PHE A 113 12.75 6.22 -2.25
N GLY A 114 13.57 5.21 -2.01
CA GLY A 114 14.99 5.24 -2.34
C GLY A 114 15.58 3.85 -2.42
N LYS A 115 16.65 3.70 -3.18
CA LYS A 115 17.39 2.45 -3.36
C LYS A 115 18.73 2.53 -2.63
N ILE A 116 19.08 1.48 -1.91
CA ILE A 116 20.43 1.27 -1.39
C ILE A 116 21.07 0.15 -2.21
N ALA A 117 22.17 0.48 -2.86
CA ALA A 117 22.89 -0.44 -3.72
C ALA A 117 24.10 -1.05 -3.02
N LYS A 118 24.57 -2.20 -3.50
CA LYS A 118 25.79 -2.88 -3.05
C LYS A 118 25.79 -3.25 -1.57
N GLY A 119 24.62 -3.53 -1.00
CA GLY A 119 24.54 -4.09 0.35
C GLY A 119 25.14 -5.50 0.41
N PRO A 120 25.62 -5.92 1.59
CA PRO A 120 26.17 -7.27 1.76
C PRO A 120 25.05 -8.31 1.64
N VAL A 121 25.32 -9.40 0.92
CA VAL A 121 24.37 -10.52 0.78
C VAL A 121 24.53 -11.46 1.97
N GLU A 122 24.00 -11.05 3.11
CA GLU A 122 24.03 -11.82 4.36
C GLU A 122 22.74 -11.66 5.14
N GLU A 123 22.37 -12.67 5.91
CA GLU A 123 21.20 -12.62 6.77
C GLU A 123 21.35 -11.46 7.80
N GLY A 124 20.29 -10.70 7.97
CA GLY A 124 20.26 -9.57 8.90
C GLY A 124 20.93 -8.29 8.41
N ALA A 125 21.50 -8.23 7.20
CA ALA A 125 22.09 -7.00 6.64
C ALA A 125 21.12 -5.80 6.65
N LEU A 126 19.86 -6.08 6.46
CA LEU A 126 18.73 -5.13 6.56
C LEU A 126 18.74 -4.36 7.90
N PHE A 127 19.06 -5.02 9.02
CA PHE A 127 19.07 -4.37 10.33
C PHE A 127 20.20 -3.35 10.49
N LYS A 128 21.35 -3.54 9.82
CA LYS A 128 22.42 -2.55 9.81
C LYS A 128 21.96 -1.20 9.25
N ILE A 129 21.07 -1.24 8.25
CA ILE A 129 20.50 -0.03 7.68
C ILE A 129 19.48 0.59 8.64
N ILE A 130 18.62 -0.22 9.23
CA ILE A 130 17.57 0.24 10.16
C ILE A 130 18.19 0.94 11.38
N ASP A 131 19.28 0.42 11.91
CA ASP A 131 19.99 0.96 13.08
C ASP A 131 20.53 2.39 12.85
N LEU A 132 20.65 2.83 11.58
CA LEU A 132 21.00 4.23 11.28
C LEU A 132 19.83 5.19 11.54
N PHE A 133 18.60 4.72 11.47
CA PHE A 133 17.39 5.54 11.53
C PHE A 133 16.61 5.41 12.83
N GLY A 134 16.78 4.31 13.55
CA GLY A 134 16.07 4.08 14.79
C GLY A 134 15.82 2.60 15.07
N TYR A 135 14.65 2.28 15.55
CA TYR A 135 14.24 0.92 15.91
C TYR A 135 13.17 0.38 14.96
N VAL A 136 13.09 -0.95 14.85
CA VAL A 136 12.05 -1.63 14.09
C VAL A 136 10.73 -1.51 14.83
N ARG A 137 9.70 -0.99 14.17
CA ARG A 137 8.35 -1.06 14.68
C ARG A 137 7.80 -2.47 14.48
N GLU A 138 7.58 -3.18 15.58
CA GLU A 138 7.04 -4.53 15.54
C GLU A 138 5.57 -4.50 15.12
N THR A 139 5.20 -5.41 14.22
CA THR A 139 3.83 -5.61 13.74
C THR A 139 3.33 -7.00 14.14
N ASN A 140 2.10 -7.36 13.75
CA ASN A 140 1.60 -8.73 13.91
C ASN A 140 2.36 -9.78 13.06
N TYR A 141 3.21 -9.33 12.13
CA TYR A 141 4.15 -10.17 11.39
C TYR A 141 5.55 -10.25 12.04
N GLY A 142 5.72 -9.65 13.22
CA GLY A 142 7.00 -9.53 13.91
C GLY A 142 7.80 -8.30 13.47
N LYS A 143 9.11 -8.35 13.74
CA LYS A 143 10.06 -7.28 13.39
C LYS A 143 10.49 -7.33 11.93
N HIS A 144 10.60 -8.52 11.38
CA HIS A 144 10.83 -8.78 9.96
C HIS A 144 10.19 -10.09 9.55
N PHE A 145 10.00 -10.28 8.28
CA PHE A 145 9.48 -11.51 7.69
C PHE A 145 10.02 -11.67 6.27
N GLU A 146 10.06 -12.90 5.80
CA GLU A 146 10.44 -13.22 4.43
C GLU A 146 9.19 -13.24 3.54
N VAL A 147 9.33 -12.69 2.34
CA VAL A 147 8.30 -12.77 1.30
C VAL A 147 8.72 -13.83 0.30
N ARG A 148 8.04 -14.97 0.31
CA ARG A 148 8.30 -16.10 -0.58
C ARG A 148 7.00 -16.80 -0.95
N THR A 149 7.01 -17.53 -2.05
CA THR A 149 5.85 -18.32 -2.47
C THR A 149 5.64 -19.50 -1.51
N GLU A 150 4.41 -19.67 -1.05
CA GLU A 150 3.98 -20.75 -0.16
C GLU A 150 3.03 -21.70 -0.88
N VAL A 151 2.97 -22.96 -0.42
CA VAL A 151 2.10 -23.99 -1.00
C VAL A 151 0.63 -23.70 -0.71
N ASN A 152 0.32 -23.20 0.50
CA ASN A 152 -1.04 -22.81 0.91
C ASN A 152 -1.02 -21.36 1.41
N PRO A 153 -0.94 -20.38 0.49
CA PRO A 153 -0.78 -18.99 0.88
C PRO A 153 -2.06 -18.43 1.52
N SER A 154 -1.90 -17.77 2.66
CA SER A 154 -2.96 -17.01 3.33
C SER A 154 -3.05 -15.56 2.83
N ASN A 155 -2.09 -15.12 2.00
CA ASN A 155 -1.99 -13.76 1.49
C ASN A 155 -1.44 -13.80 0.06
N LEU A 156 -1.90 -12.91 -0.81
CA LEU A 156 -1.42 -12.79 -2.19
C LEU A 156 0.10 -12.53 -2.27
N ALA A 157 0.71 -11.89 -1.27
CA ALA A 157 2.15 -11.68 -1.21
C ALA A 157 2.96 -12.98 -1.19
N TYR A 158 2.37 -14.08 -0.75
CA TYR A 158 2.99 -15.42 -0.72
C TYR A 158 2.65 -16.27 -1.93
N THR A 159 2.22 -15.64 -3.01
CA THR A 159 1.93 -16.29 -4.30
C THR A 159 2.87 -15.79 -5.39
N GLY A 160 2.83 -16.44 -6.56
CA GLY A 160 3.47 -15.93 -7.78
C GLY A 160 2.66 -14.86 -8.53
N LEU A 161 1.55 -14.39 -7.96
CA LEU A 161 0.69 -13.39 -8.59
C LEU A 161 1.22 -11.97 -8.33
N ALA A 162 0.99 -11.08 -9.29
CA ALA A 162 1.34 -9.66 -9.13
C ALA A 162 0.43 -8.99 -8.09
N LEU A 163 1.03 -8.21 -7.21
CA LEU A 163 0.32 -7.31 -6.31
C LEU A 163 0.12 -5.95 -6.96
N GLN A 164 -1.10 -5.42 -6.88
CA GLN A 164 -1.37 -4.04 -7.26
C GLN A 164 -0.75 -3.08 -6.24
N ALA A 165 -0.53 -1.82 -6.65
CA ALA A 165 -0.07 -0.78 -5.74
C ALA A 165 -1.02 -0.68 -4.53
N HIS A 166 -0.46 -0.76 -3.33
CA HIS A 166 -1.20 -0.82 -2.08
C HIS A 166 -0.40 -0.18 -0.94
N THR A 167 -1.05 0.00 0.19
CA THR A 167 -0.43 0.38 1.44
C THR A 167 -0.50 -0.81 2.40
N ASP A 168 0.61 -1.14 3.03
CA ASP A 168 0.63 -2.18 4.05
C ASP A 168 0.00 -1.70 5.36
N ASN A 169 -0.68 -2.61 6.04
CA ASN A 169 -1.32 -2.39 7.35
C ASN A 169 -2.17 -1.09 7.44
N PRO A 170 -3.07 -0.80 6.47
CA PRO A 170 -3.83 0.45 6.45
C PRO A 170 -4.83 0.58 7.61
N TYR A 171 -5.09 -0.51 8.33
CA TYR A 171 -5.96 -0.58 9.50
C TYR A 171 -5.29 -0.10 10.80
N ARG A 172 -3.99 0.25 10.76
CA ARG A 172 -3.26 0.76 11.93
C ARG A 172 -3.30 2.28 11.99
N ASP A 173 -3.38 2.83 13.20
CA ASP A 173 -3.23 4.27 13.45
C ASP A 173 -2.14 4.50 14.53
N PRO A 174 -1.02 5.09 14.19
CA PRO A 174 -0.58 5.45 12.83
C PRO A 174 -0.17 4.22 12.01
N VAL A 175 -0.34 4.30 10.71
CA VAL A 175 0.19 3.28 9.78
C VAL A 175 1.72 3.18 9.86
N PRO A 176 2.35 2.06 9.48
CA PRO A 176 3.80 1.99 9.30
C PRO A 176 4.25 3.05 8.28
N THR A 177 5.30 3.80 8.60
CA THR A 177 5.71 4.95 7.78
C THR A 177 6.72 4.59 6.71
N ILE A 178 7.70 3.73 7.04
CA ILE A 178 8.77 3.31 6.13
C ILE A 178 8.85 1.79 6.14
N GLN A 179 8.91 1.22 4.97
CA GLN A 179 9.17 -0.20 4.76
C GLN A 179 10.53 -0.36 4.09
N LEU A 180 11.34 -1.28 4.60
CA LEU A 180 12.61 -1.64 4.00
C LEU A 180 12.50 -3.05 3.40
N LEU A 181 12.73 -3.16 2.11
CA LEU A 181 12.76 -4.43 1.38
C LEU A 181 14.21 -4.75 1.00
N TYR A 182 14.60 -5.99 1.19
CA TYR A 182 15.94 -6.48 0.84
C TYR A 182 15.81 -7.68 -0.10
N CYS A 183 16.49 -7.64 -1.22
CA CYS A 183 16.54 -8.71 -2.23
C CYS A 183 17.94 -8.86 -2.83
#